data_8c73a3db6572356adee20a7377c8c8ba
#
_entry.id   8c73a3db6572356adee20a7377c8c8ba
#
_cell.length_a   1.000
_cell.length_b   1.000
_cell.length_c   1.000
_cell.angle_alpha   90.00
_cell.angle_beta   90.00
_cell.angle_gamma   90.00
#
_symmetry.space_group_name_H-M   'P 1'
#
loop_
_entity.id
_entity.type
_entity.pdbx_description
1 polymer ?
#
loop_
_entity_poly.entity_id
_entity_poly.type
_entity_poly.pdbx_seq_one_letter_code
_entity_poly.pdbx_strand_id
1 'polypeptide(L)'
;MKYAVGAILDKFSVKSFDNMLFFGEVNQSAKWFFEKSGVWVDCESPAENTERVHFLKSKDLSSLPTYDFVVFANDFKLFGRGNEDETLKNLLTDGGRAIFISTTEPLPDNIKSVLKSFSFDVETDGEVKVLSCVKND
;
A
#
# COMPACT_ATOMS: atom_id res chain seq x y z
N MET A 1 -21.49 -1.87 2.40
CA MET A 1 -21.01 -0.56 1.97
C MET A 1 -19.60 -0.67 1.41
N LYS A 2 -19.38 -0.05 0.28
CA LYS A 2 -18.04 -0.03 -0.30
C LYS A 2 -17.25 1.11 0.31
N TYR A 3 -16.06 0.80 0.76
CA TYR A 3 -15.20 1.82 1.34
C TYR A 3 -14.42 2.56 0.27
N ALA A 4 -14.33 3.83 0.48
CA ALA A 4 -13.58 4.71 -0.39
C ALA A 4 -12.09 4.60 -0.06
N VAL A 5 -11.40 3.68 -0.69
CA VAL A 5 -9.93 3.54 -0.53
C VAL A 5 -9.26 4.90 -0.76
N GLY A 6 -9.75 5.64 -1.76
CA GLY A 6 -9.24 6.98 -2.03
C GLY A 6 -9.40 7.94 -0.87
N ALA A 7 -10.54 7.89 -0.17
CA ALA A 7 -10.76 8.75 1.00
C ALA A 7 -9.81 8.40 2.15
N ILE A 8 -9.48 7.12 2.29
CA ILE A 8 -8.49 6.67 3.27
C ILE A 8 -7.12 7.20 2.91
N LEU A 9 -6.72 7.02 1.66
CA LEU A 9 -5.40 7.45 1.19
C LEU A 9 -5.22 8.96 1.23
N ASP A 10 -6.31 9.72 1.05
CA ASP A 10 -6.27 11.17 1.10
C ASP A 10 -5.77 11.71 2.46
N LYS A 11 -5.92 10.92 3.50
CA LYS A 11 -5.48 11.30 4.85
C LYS A 11 -3.96 11.22 5.03
N PHE A 12 -3.24 10.63 4.10
CA PHE A 12 -1.81 10.39 4.21
C PHE A 12 -0.96 11.40 3.43
N SER A 13 -1.54 12.48 2.95
CA SER A 13 -0.82 13.57 2.30
C SER A 13 0.06 13.15 1.13
N VAL A 14 -0.48 12.27 0.28
CA VAL A 14 0.22 11.81 -0.92
C VAL A 14 0.36 12.97 -1.91
N LYS A 15 1.55 13.16 -2.44
CA LYS A 15 1.89 14.27 -3.34
C LYS A 15 2.02 13.79 -4.77
N SER A 16 1.86 14.72 -5.72
CA SER A 16 1.85 14.42 -7.15
C SER A 16 3.15 13.80 -7.69
N PHE A 17 4.26 14.04 -7.00
CA PHE A 17 5.55 13.46 -7.40
C PHE A 17 5.91 12.18 -6.65
N ASP A 18 5.05 11.75 -5.73
CA ASP A 18 5.25 10.49 -5.03
C ASP A 18 4.97 9.31 -5.94
N ASN A 19 5.59 8.18 -5.66
CA ASN A 19 5.27 6.93 -6.31
C ASN A 19 4.75 5.92 -5.29
N MET A 20 3.86 5.06 -5.75
CA MET A 20 3.15 4.12 -4.89
C MET A 20 3.15 2.74 -5.53
N LEU A 21 3.35 1.72 -4.70
CA LEU A 21 3.11 0.32 -5.08
C LEU A 21 1.82 -0.12 -4.40
N PHE A 22 0.86 -0.57 -5.18
CA PHE A 22 -0.47 -0.90 -4.69
C PHE A 22 -0.76 -2.38 -4.87
N PHE A 23 -1.00 -3.07 -3.76
CA PHE A 23 -1.44 -4.47 -3.76
C PHE A 23 -2.93 -4.50 -3.49
N GLY A 24 -3.67 -5.14 -4.40
CA GLY A 24 -5.11 -5.23 -4.31
C GLY A 24 -5.77 -4.78 -5.59
N GLU A 25 -7.09 -4.82 -5.62
CA GLU A 25 -7.86 -4.38 -6.76
C GLU A 25 -8.00 -2.86 -6.76
N VAL A 26 -7.67 -2.24 -7.89
CA VAL A 26 -7.86 -0.80 -8.07
C VAL A 26 -9.33 -0.56 -8.42
N ASN A 27 -10.11 -0.12 -7.44
CA ASN A 27 -11.52 0.21 -7.63
C ASN A 27 -11.70 1.67 -8.07
N GLN A 28 -12.95 2.06 -8.31
CA GLN A 28 -13.28 3.42 -8.78
C GLN A 28 -12.80 4.51 -7.82
N SER A 29 -12.93 4.27 -6.52
CA SER A 29 -12.51 5.23 -5.51
C SER A 29 -10.98 5.44 -5.52
N ALA A 30 -10.23 4.34 -5.60
CA ALA A 30 -8.78 4.41 -5.66
C ALA A 30 -8.32 5.09 -6.95
N LYS A 31 -8.94 4.72 -8.07
CA LYS A 31 -8.63 5.32 -9.38
C LYS A 31 -8.83 6.83 -9.36
N TRP A 32 -9.98 7.28 -8.83
CA TRP A 32 -10.28 8.69 -8.70
C TRP A 32 -9.22 9.42 -7.87
N PHE A 33 -8.83 8.83 -6.74
CA PHE A 33 -7.79 9.40 -5.91
C PHE A 33 -6.46 9.52 -6.65
N PHE A 34 -6.05 8.47 -7.36
CA PHE A 34 -4.78 8.46 -8.08
C PHE A 34 -4.73 9.54 -9.15
N GLU A 35 -5.82 9.70 -9.90
CA GLU A 35 -5.91 10.72 -10.93
C GLU A 35 -5.92 12.13 -10.34
N LYS A 36 -6.66 12.33 -9.26
CA LYS A 36 -6.76 13.61 -8.58
C LYS A 36 -5.44 14.03 -7.94
N SER A 37 -4.78 13.10 -7.26
CA SER A 37 -3.53 13.39 -6.56
C SER A 37 -2.34 13.53 -7.49
N GLY A 38 -2.42 12.92 -8.66
CA GLY A 38 -1.30 12.88 -9.60
C GLY A 38 -0.19 11.93 -9.19
N VAL A 39 -0.42 11.08 -8.19
CA VAL A 39 0.56 10.10 -7.75
C VAL A 39 0.75 9.02 -8.81
N TRP A 40 1.97 8.55 -8.98
CA TRP A 40 2.28 7.46 -9.91
C TRP A 40 2.11 6.12 -9.19
N VAL A 41 1.33 5.22 -9.77
CA VAL A 41 0.96 3.97 -9.11
C VAL A 41 1.30 2.76 -9.96
N ASP A 42 2.08 1.84 -9.38
CA ASP A 42 2.31 0.52 -9.94
C ASP A 42 1.42 -0.48 -9.21
N CYS A 43 0.76 -1.37 -9.95
CA CYS A 43 -0.13 -2.36 -9.37
C CYS A 43 -0.13 -3.66 -10.18
N GLU A 44 -0.56 -4.77 -9.55
CA GLU A 44 -0.62 -6.07 -10.22
C GLU A 44 -1.79 -6.17 -11.19
N SER A 45 -2.91 -5.55 -10.86
CA SER A 45 -4.14 -5.74 -11.63
C SER A 45 -4.99 -4.48 -11.54
N PRO A 46 -4.81 -3.52 -12.44
CA PRO A 46 -5.67 -2.35 -12.47
C PRO A 46 -7.03 -2.72 -13.06
N ALA A 47 -8.09 -2.08 -12.56
CA ALA A 47 -9.43 -2.23 -13.14
C ALA A 47 -9.46 -1.66 -14.56
N GLU A 48 -8.75 -0.55 -14.77
CA GLU A 48 -8.57 0.08 -16.08
C GLU A 48 -7.20 0.73 -16.14
N ASN A 49 -6.59 0.75 -17.32
CA ASN A 49 -5.34 1.48 -17.53
C ASN A 49 -5.60 2.97 -17.56
N THR A 50 -4.76 3.72 -16.85
CA THR A 50 -4.80 5.18 -16.85
C THR A 50 -3.37 5.72 -16.96
N GLU A 51 -3.23 7.04 -17.08
CA GLU A 51 -1.92 7.67 -17.11
C GLU A 51 -1.12 7.41 -15.82
N ARG A 52 -1.81 7.28 -14.71
CA ARG A 52 -1.17 7.21 -13.40
C ARG A 52 -1.04 5.78 -12.88
N VAL A 53 -1.88 4.87 -13.37
CA VAL A 53 -1.92 3.50 -12.87
C VAL A 53 -1.31 2.56 -13.90
N HIS A 54 -0.26 1.87 -13.52
CA HIS A 54 0.54 1.02 -14.40
C HIS A 54 0.53 -0.42 -13.93
N PHE A 55 0.26 -1.32 -14.86
CA PHE A 55 0.27 -2.75 -14.60
C PHE A 55 1.72 -3.26 -14.54
N LEU A 56 2.04 -3.96 -13.46
CA LEU A 56 3.35 -4.60 -13.32
C LEU A 56 3.38 -5.89 -14.11
N LYS A 57 4.28 -5.96 -15.08
CA LYS A 57 4.46 -7.16 -15.91
C LYS A 57 5.25 -8.24 -15.18
N SER A 58 6.06 -7.86 -14.22
CA SER A 58 6.89 -8.79 -13.45
C SER A 58 6.49 -8.75 -11.98
N LYS A 59 6.44 -9.93 -11.36
CA LYS A 59 6.16 -10.08 -9.94
C LYS A 59 7.43 -10.24 -9.11
N ASP A 60 8.58 -10.05 -9.71
CA ASP A 60 9.85 -10.10 -9.00
C ASP A 60 10.05 -8.80 -8.24
N LEU A 61 9.75 -8.83 -6.94
CA LEU A 61 9.83 -7.65 -6.08
C LEU A 61 11.25 -7.12 -5.94
N SER A 62 12.25 -7.97 -6.14
CA SER A 62 13.65 -7.55 -6.01
C SER A 62 14.12 -6.64 -7.16
N SER A 63 13.39 -6.66 -8.28
CA SER A 63 13.72 -5.85 -9.45
C SER A 63 12.96 -4.52 -9.49
N LEU A 64 12.06 -4.29 -8.53
CA LEU A 64 11.27 -3.06 -8.49
C LEU A 64 12.09 -1.89 -7.91
N PRO A 65 11.75 -0.65 -8.31
CA PRO A 65 12.35 0.52 -7.67
C PRO A 65 11.85 0.67 -6.23
N THR A 66 12.32 1.69 -5.55
CA THR A 66 11.78 2.03 -4.23
C THR A 66 10.59 2.96 -4.38
N TYR A 67 9.67 2.87 -3.43
CA TYR A 67 8.42 3.65 -3.44
C TYR A 67 8.29 4.49 -2.18
N ASP A 68 7.61 5.62 -2.31
CA ASP A 68 7.29 6.47 -1.17
C ASP A 68 6.16 5.87 -0.34
N PHE A 69 5.25 5.13 -1.00
CA PHE A 69 4.13 4.45 -0.38
C PHE A 69 3.99 3.05 -0.91
N VAL A 70 3.72 2.10 -0.02
CA VAL A 70 3.29 0.75 -0.39
C VAL A 70 1.96 0.51 0.30
N VAL A 71 0.92 0.21 -0.47
CA VAL A 71 -0.44 0.05 0.04
C VAL A 71 -0.91 -1.39 -0.17
N PHE A 72 -1.47 -1.97 0.87
CA PHE A 72 -2.09 -3.30 0.83
C PHE A 72 -3.59 -3.13 1.12
N ALA A 73 -4.41 -3.28 0.09
CA ALA A 73 -5.86 -3.13 0.19
C ALA A 73 -6.51 -4.50 -0.01
N ASN A 74 -6.86 -5.18 1.09
CA ASN A 74 -7.42 -6.53 1.09
C ASN A 74 -6.55 -7.56 0.34
N ASP A 75 -5.26 -7.31 0.27
CA ASP A 75 -4.31 -8.20 -0.37
C ASP A 75 -3.05 -8.25 0.50
N PHE A 76 -2.92 -9.33 1.24
CA PHE A 76 -1.82 -9.52 2.18
C PHE A 76 -0.98 -10.75 1.82
N LYS A 77 -0.94 -11.10 0.53
CA LYS A 77 -0.21 -12.29 0.05
C LYS A 77 1.29 -12.24 0.32
N LEU A 78 1.81 -11.03 0.50
CA LEU A 78 3.23 -10.86 0.84
C LEU A 78 3.55 -11.46 2.20
N PHE A 79 2.57 -11.55 3.08
CA PHE A 79 2.76 -11.99 4.46
C PHE A 79 2.64 -13.51 4.58
N GLY A 80 3.37 -14.08 5.56
CA GLY A 80 3.41 -15.51 5.78
C GLY A 80 4.60 -16.22 5.14
N ARG A 81 5.47 -15.48 4.47
CA ARG A 81 6.63 -16.05 3.77
C ARG A 81 7.90 -16.05 4.63
N GLY A 82 7.90 -15.31 5.73
CA GLY A 82 9.03 -15.24 6.64
C GLY A 82 10.06 -14.16 6.36
N ASN A 83 9.89 -13.39 5.30
CA ASN A 83 10.82 -12.33 4.91
C ASN A 83 10.14 -10.98 4.69
N GLU A 84 8.99 -10.78 5.32
CA GLU A 84 8.14 -9.60 5.09
C GLU A 84 8.85 -8.30 5.45
N ASP A 85 9.55 -8.27 6.60
CA ASP A 85 10.23 -7.07 7.06
C ASP A 85 11.30 -6.62 6.05
N GLU A 86 12.13 -7.56 5.62
CA GLU A 86 13.20 -7.28 4.67
C GLU A 86 12.64 -6.86 3.31
N THR A 87 11.61 -7.57 2.83
CA THR A 87 10.99 -7.27 1.54
C THR A 87 10.37 -5.88 1.54
N LEU A 88 9.57 -5.55 2.55
CA LEU A 88 8.91 -4.26 2.63
C LEU A 88 9.93 -3.13 2.82
N LYS A 89 10.93 -3.35 3.63
CA LYS A 89 12.02 -2.40 3.85
C LYS A 89 12.73 -2.04 2.55
N ASN A 90 12.94 -3.04 1.67
CA ASN A 90 13.61 -2.82 0.40
C ASN A 90 12.71 -2.15 -0.65
N LEU A 91 11.40 -2.22 -0.48
CA LEU A 91 10.44 -1.57 -1.38
C LEU A 91 10.21 -0.09 -1.05
N LEU A 92 10.58 0.34 0.15
CA LEU A 92 10.29 1.70 0.60
C LEU A 92 11.54 2.58 0.63
N THR A 93 11.36 3.84 0.25
CA THR A 93 12.38 4.87 0.45
C THR A 93 12.54 5.12 1.95
N ASP A 94 13.65 5.76 2.35
CA ASP A 94 13.84 6.17 3.74
C ASP A 94 12.71 7.11 4.13
N GLY A 95 12.07 6.83 5.25
CA GLY A 95 10.87 7.57 5.67
C GLY A 95 9.61 7.19 4.90
N GLY A 96 9.69 6.21 4.02
CA GLY A 96 8.53 5.72 3.27
C GLY A 96 7.49 5.06 4.17
N ARG A 97 6.27 5.01 3.69
CA ARG A 97 5.11 4.58 4.50
C ARG A 97 4.44 3.36 3.88
N ALA A 98 4.08 2.40 4.72
CA ALA A 98 3.23 1.28 4.34
C ALA A 98 1.85 1.46 4.95
N ILE A 99 0.81 1.20 4.17
CA ILE A 99 -0.59 1.37 4.58
C ILE A 99 -1.32 0.06 4.33
N PHE A 100 -2.00 -0.44 5.36
CA PHE A 100 -2.76 -1.68 5.30
C PHE A 100 -4.23 -1.35 5.50
N ILE A 101 -5.05 -1.72 4.51
CA ILE A 101 -6.49 -1.45 4.53
C ILE A 101 -7.22 -2.79 4.50
N SER A 102 -8.00 -3.06 5.53
CA SER A 102 -8.74 -4.30 5.67
C SER A 102 -10.25 -3.99 5.74
N THR A 103 -10.98 -4.44 4.74
CA THR A 103 -12.44 -4.34 4.71
C THR A 103 -13.08 -5.72 4.61
N THR A 104 -12.56 -6.59 3.73
CA THR A 104 -13.08 -7.94 3.49
C THR A 104 -12.11 -9.02 3.91
N GLU A 105 -10.82 -8.75 3.84
CA GLU A 105 -9.78 -9.69 4.24
C GLU A 105 -9.16 -9.26 5.57
N PRO A 106 -8.95 -10.17 6.52
CA PRO A 106 -8.35 -9.80 7.82
C PRO A 106 -6.90 -9.40 7.66
N LEU A 107 -6.46 -8.50 8.54
CA LEU A 107 -5.05 -8.15 8.62
C LEU A 107 -4.22 -9.37 9.04
N PRO A 108 -2.97 -9.49 8.56
CA PRO A 108 -2.10 -10.58 8.97
C PRO A 108 -1.89 -10.60 10.48
N ASP A 109 -1.86 -11.80 11.06
CA ASP A 109 -1.57 -11.97 12.48
C ASP A 109 -0.15 -11.51 12.77
N ASN A 110 0.03 -10.87 13.93
CA ASN A 110 1.35 -10.43 14.41
C ASN A 110 2.08 -9.47 13.45
N ILE A 111 1.33 -8.70 12.66
CA ILE A 111 1.91 -7.79 11.67
C ILE A 111 2.92 -6.83 12.31
N LYS A 112 2.61 -6.33 13.51
CA LYS A 112 3.51 -5.41 14.22
C LYS A 112 4.80 -6.09 14.69
N SER A 113 4.72 -7.37 15.06
CA SER A 113 5.88 -8.15 15.46
C SER A 113 6.77 -8.53 14.30
N VAL A 114 6.14 -8.78 13.16
CA VAL A 114 6.84 -9.18 11.93
C VAL A 114 7.61 -8.01 11.32
N LEU A 115 7.00 -6.83 11.30
CA LEU A 115 7.59 -5.64 10.70
C LEU A 115 8.41 -4.85 11.73
N LYS A 116 9.53 -5.42 12.12
CA LYS A 116 10.40 -4.89 13.19
C LYS A 116 11.08 -3.59 12.82
N SER A 117 11.34 -3.36 11.54
CA SER A 117 12.03 -2.16 11.04
C SER A 117 11.08 -0.98 10.86
N PHE A 118 9.85 -1.07 11.37
CA PHE A 118 8.82 -0.06 11.13
C PHE A 118 8.23 0.43 12.44
N SER A 119 7.85 1.71 12.43
CA SER A 119 7.12 2.35 13.54
C SER A 119 5.67 2.56 13.11
N PHE A 120 4.74 1.97 13.86
CA PHE A 120 3.31 2.07 13.57
C PHE A 120 2.74 3.33 14.21
N ASP A 121 2.04 4.14 13.43
CA ASP A 121 1.55 5.46 13.87
C ASP A 121 0.06 5.67 13.69
N VAL A 122 -0.59 4.94 12.79
CA VAL A 122 -2.03 5.07 12.57
C VAL A 122 -2.67 3.70 12.71
N GLU A 123 -3.72 3.63 13.52
CA GLU A 123 -4.48 2.41 13.69
C GLU A 123 -5.94 2.80 13.92
N THR A 124 -6.83 2.29 13.06
CA THR A 124 -8.27 2.44 13.25
C THR A 124 -8.90 1.07 13.39
N ASP A 125 -9.88 0.95 14.25
CA ASP A 125 -10.59 -0.29 14.50
C ASP A 125 -12.09 -0.05 14.37
N GLY A 126 -12.71 -0.73 13.44
CA GLY A 126 -14.12 -0.58 13.13
C GLY A 126 -14.45 -1.47 11.96
N GLU A 127 -15.47 -1.10 11.16
CA GLU A 127 -15.81 -1.85 9.95
C GLU A 127 -14.64 -1.88 8.97
N VAL A 128 -13.87 -0.78 8.93
CA VAL A 128 -12.64 -0.70 8.15
C VAL A 128 -11.48 -0.60 9.11
N LYS A 129 -10.53 -1.50 8.97
CA LYS A 129 -9.29 -1.45 9.74
C LYS A 129 -8.21 -0.85 8.86
N VAL A 130 -7.57 0.20 9.35
CA VAL A 130 -6.45 0.84 8.68
C VAL A 130 -5.27 0.81 9.64
N LEU A 131 -4.15 0.31 9.14
CA LEU A 131 -2.92 0.27 9.91
C LEU A 131 -1.82 0.86 9.06
N SER A 132 -1.07 1.78 9.60
CA SER A 132 0.00 2.45 8.86
C SER A 132 1.28 2.47 9.67
N CYS A 133 2.39 2.33 8.97
CA CYS A 133 3.70 2.37 9.59
C CYS A 133 4.70 3.11 8.69
N VAL A 134 5.74 3.62 9.32
CA VAL A 134 6.82 4.34 8.65
C VAL A 134 8.11 3.55 8.81
N LYS A 135 8.89 3.46 7.74
CA LYS A 135 10.18 2.80 7.76
C LYS A 135 11.13 3.55 8.69
N ASN A 136 11.74 2.84 9.61
CA ASN A 136 12.77 3.40 10.49
C ASN A 136 14.09 3.57 9.71
N ASP A 137 14.78 4.59 10.04
CA ASP A 137 16.11 4.84 9.46
C ASP A 137 17.14 3.84 9.99
#